data_0722197a3d5b12490d60200c2061eb1a
#
_entry.id   0722197a3d5b12490d60200c2061eb1a
#
_cell.length_a   1.000
_cell.length_b   1.000
_cell.length_c   1.000
_cell.angle_alpha   90.00
_cell.angle_beta   90.00
_cell.angle_gamma   90.00
#
_symmetry.space_group_name_H-M   'P 1'
#
loop_
_entity.id
_entity.type
_entity.pdbx_description
1 polymer ?
#
loop_
_entity_poly.entity_id
_entity_poly.type
_entity_poly.pdbx_seq_one_letter_code
_entity_poly.pdbx_strand_id
1 'polypeptide(L)'
;MSKVFLALQAVEETRAIIEAIKEDNPHAEVENQPAMVKIAAEGKLQINAETVANHIGRDWDPQELQLVLVSLAGNVDEDYDHFTIYWDN
;
A
#
# COMPACT_ATOMS: atom_id res chain seq x y z
N MET A 1 -6.33 -1.88 -19.98
CA MET A 1 -6.29 -2.26 -18.57
C MET A 1 -5.36 -1.34 -17.84
N SER A 2 -5.86 -0.80 -16.77
CA SER A 2 -5.11 0.22 -16.05
C SER A 2 -4.55 -0.34 -14.75
N LYS A 3 -3.27 -0.11 -14.53
CA LYS A 3 -2.65 -0.48 -13.27
C LYS A 3 -2.67 0.71 -12.32
N VAL A 4 -2.91 0.43 -11.06
CA VAL A 4 -2.68 1.39 -10.00
C VAL A 4 -1.31 1.11 -9.43
N PHE A 5 -0.66 2.11 -8.86
CA PHE A 5 0.58 1.85 -8.16
C PHE A 5 0.78 2.79 -6.99
N LEU A 6 1.64 2.35 -6.09
CA LEU A 6 1.96 3.03 -4.85
C LEU A 6 3.46 2.93 -4.67
N ALA A 7 4.10 4.06 -4.39
CA ALA A 7 5.53 4.07 -4.10
C ALA A 7 5.73 4.54 -2.66
N LEU A 8 6.47 3.77 -1.88
CA LEU A 8 6.73 4.05 -0.47
C LEU A 8 8.22 4.18 -0.24
N GLN A 9 8.59 4.99 0.75
CA GLN A 9 10.00 5.13 1.13
C GLN A 9 10.50 3.79 1.66
N ALA A 10 11.72 3.42 1.28
CA ALA A 10 12.31 2.15 1.70
C ALA A 10 12.92 2.28 3.09
N VAL A 11 12.06 2.40 4.10
CA VAL A 11 12.48 2.46 5.49
C VAL A 11 12.00 1.19 6.20
N GLU A 12 12.52 0.92 7.38
CA GLU A 12 12.23 -0.33 8.06
C GLU A 12 10.74 -0.55 8.31
N GLU A 13 10.04 0.52 8.71
CA GLU A 13 8.60 0.42 8.98
C GLU A 13 7.80 0.02 7.75
N THR A 14 8.27 0.40 6.57
CA THR A 14 7.60 0.09 5.31
C THR A 14 7.55 -1.41 5.03
N ARG A 15 8.52 -2.16 5.55
CA ARG A 15 8.57 -3.60 5.30
C ARG A 15 7.29 -4.31 5.75
N ALA A 16 6.81 -3.98 6.95
CA ALA A 16 5.60 -4.60 7.47
C ALA A 16 4.38 -4.19 6.65
N ILE A 17 4.34 -2.94 6.21
CA ILE A 17 3.25 -2.44 5.38
C ILE A 17 3.22 -3.21 4.06
N ILE A 18 4.38 -3.43 3.45
CA ILE A 18 4.48 -4.15 2.18
C ILE A 18 4.01 -5.59 2.33
N GLU A 19 4.40 -6.26 3.42
CA GLU A 19 3.98 -7.63 3.65
C GLU A 19 2.46 -7.72 3.81
N ALA A 20 1.86 -6.74 4.49
CA ALA A 20 0.42 -6.69 4.65
C ALA A 20 -0.27 -6.47 3.31
N ILE A 21 0.27 -5.59 2.47
CA ILE A 21 -0.29 -5.33 1.15
C ILE A 21 -0.24 -6.59 0.29
N LYS A 22 0.87 -7.31 0.34
CA LYS A 22 1.01 -8.55 -0.43
C LYS A 22 0.03 -9.63 0.04
N GLU A 23 -0.24 -9.66 1.33
CA GLU A 23 -1.19 -10.62 1.89
C GLU A 23 -2.60 -10.37 1.36
N ASP A 24 -3.03 -9.11 1.33
CA ASP A 24 -4.37 -8.74 0.89
C ASP A 24 -4.49 -8.61 -0.62
N ASN A 25 -3.37 -8.51 -1.33
CA ASN A 25 -3.33 -8.35 -2.78
C ASN A 25 -2.30 -9.29 -3.37
N PRO A 26 -2.57 -10.61 -3.34
CA PRO A 26 -1.56 -11.59 -3.79
C PRO A 26 -1.14 -11.45 -5.25
N HIS A 27 -1.94 -10.75 -6.05
CA HIS A 27 -1.61 -10.49 -7.45
C HIS A 27 -0.73 -9.26 -7.65
N ALA A 28 -0.47 -8.50 -6.59
CA ALA A 28 0.31 -7.27 -6.69
C ALA A 28 1.77 -7.57 -6.97
N GLU A 29 2.40 -6.70 -7.77
CA GLU A 29 3.81 -6.81 -8.09
C GLU A 29 4.59 -5.81 -7.24
N VAL A 30 5.70 -6.26 -6.69
CA VAL A 30 6.54 -5.41 -5.83
C VAL A 30 7.89 -5.24 -6.50
N GLU A 31 8.31 -4.00 -6.67
CA GLU A 31 9.61 -3.67 -7.26
C GLU A 31 10.44 -2.87 -6.27
N ASN A 32 11.57 -3.43 -5.88
CA ASN A 32 12.48 -2.74 -4.95
C ASN A 32 13.44 -1.86 -5.73
N GLN A 33 13.53 -0.60 -5.32
CA GLN A 33 14.44 0.38 -5.88
C GLN A 33 15.30 0.94 -4.76
N PRO A 34 16.42 1.60 -5.08
CA PRO A 34 17.36 2.01 -4.01
C PRO A 34 16.77 2.82 -2.87
N ALA A 35 15.84 3.72 -3.17
CA ALA A 35 15.28 4.61 -2.13
C ALA A 35 13.80 4.38 -1.88
N MET A 36 13.17 3.49 -2.63
CA MET A 36 11.73 3.29 -2.49
C MET A 36 11.31 1.91 -2.94
N VAL A 37 10.08 1.54 -2.59
CA VAL A 37 9.47 0.29 -3.03
C VAL A 37 8.20 0.64 -3.79
N LYS A 38 8.07 0.11 -5.00
CA LYS A 38 6.89 0.35 -5.83
C LYS A 38 6.03 -0.90 -5.85
N ILE A 39 4.73 -0.72 -5.61
CA ILE A 39 3.77 -1.81 -5.61
C ILE A 39 2.71 -1.49 -6.66
N ALA A 40 2.45 -2.43 -7.57
CA ALA A 40 1.50 -2.22 -8.65
C ALA A 40 0.50 -3.37 -8.71
N ALA A 41 -0.71 -3.06 -9.13
CA ALA A 41 -1.75 -4.07 -9.29
C ALA A 41 -2.73 -3.63 -10.36
N GLU A 42 -3.34 -4.61 -11.03
CA GLU A 42 -4.36 -4.32 -12.03
C GLU A 42 -5.64 -3.83 -11.36
N GLY A 43 -6.07 -2.64 -11.74
CA GLY A 43 -7.37 -2.10 -11.36
C GLY A 43 -7.53 -1.61 -9.94
N LYS A 44 -6.98 -2.30 -8.98
CA LYS A 44 -7.24 -1.98 -7.58
C LYS A 44 -6.14 -2.52 -6.68
N LEU A 45 -5.80 -1.72 -5.67
CA LEU A 45 -4.84 -2.12 -4.63
C LEU A 45 -5.45 -1.68 -3.30
N GLN A 46 -5.65 -2.62 -2.37
CA GLN A 46 -6.29 -2.32 -1.10
C GLN A 46 -5.36 -2.57 0.08
N ILE A 47 -5.25 -1.58 0.94
CA ILE A 47 -4.44 -1.67 2.16
C ILE A 47 -5.39 -1.64 3.34
N ASN A 48 -5.42 -2.72 4.12
CA ASN A 48 -6.30 -2.82 5.27
C ASN A 48 -5.53 -2.56 6.55
N ALA A 49 -6.08 -1.66 7.38
CA ALA A 49 -5.43 -1.29 8.63
C ALA A 49 -5.21 -2.50 9.55
N GLU A 50 -6.18 -3.41 9.59
CA GLU A 50 -6.07 -4.60 10.44
C GLU A 50 -4.91 -5.49 10.02
N THR A 51 -4.73 -5.69 8.71
CA THR A 51 -3.65 -6.53 8.22
C THR A 51 -2.29 -5.89 8.54
N VAL A 52 -2.17 -4.58 8.34
CA VAL A 52 -0.94 -3.87 8.65
C VAL A 52 -0.66 -3.95 10.14
N ALA A 53 -1.68 -3.75 10.98
CA ALA A 53 -1.52 -3.82 12.43
C ALA A 53 -1.01 -5.19 12.86
N ASN A 54 -1.50 -6.25 12.24
CA ASN A 54 -1.05 -7.61 12.56
C ASN A 54 0.43 -7.82 12.24
N HIS A 55 0.91 -7.21 11.16
CA HIS A 55 2.31 -7.34 10.77
C HIS A 55 3.23 -6.45 11.59
N ILE A 56 2.74 -5.29 11.99
CA ILE A 56 3.55 -4.35 12.79
C ILE A 56 3.55 -4.73 14.27
N GLY A 57 2.45 -5.30 14.75
CA GLY A 57 2.30 -5.64 16.17
C GLY A 57 1.71 -4.51 17.01
N ARG A 58 1.07 -3.54 16.37
CA ARG A 58 0.39 -2.44 17.06
C ARG A 58 -0.71 -1.89 16.17
N ASP A 59 -1.58 -1.07 16.73
CA ASP A 59 -2.61 -0.40 15.95
C ASP A 59 -1.98 0.46 14.87
N TRP A 60 -2.61 0.51 13.71
CA TRP A 60 -2.13 1.27 12.58
C TRP A 60 -3.31 2.00 11.94
N ASP A 61 -3.11 3.27 11.63
CA ASP A 61 -4.12 4.11 10.99
C ASP A 61 -3.70 4.36 9.55
N PRO A 62 -4.62 4.23 8.56
CA PRO A 62 -4.27 4.51 7.16
C PRO A 62 -3.62 5.88 6.93
N GLN A 63 -3.91 6.86 7.78
CA GLN A 63 -3.27 8.17 7.67
C GLN A 63 -1.75 8.09 7.89
N GLU A 64 -1.28 7.06 8.58
CA GLU A 64 0.16 6.87 8.79
C GLU A 64 0.88 6.56 7.48
N LEU A 65 0.14 6.10 6.46
CA LEU A 65 0.74 5.84 5.16
C LEU A 65 1.36 7.12 4.58
N GLN A 66 0.77 8.28 4.91
CA GLN A 66 1.28 9.57 4.45
C GLN A 66 2.72 9.82 4.87
N LEU A 67 3.14 9.21 5.97
CA LEU A 67 4.49 9.41 6.49
C LEU A 67 5.55 8.77 5.61
N VAL A 68 5.19 7.75 4.84
CA VAL A 68 6.13 7.01 4.00
C VAL A 68 5.76 7.05 2.52
N LEU A 69 4.67 7.72 2.17
CA LEU A 69 4.19 7.78 0.80
C LEU A 69 5.07 8.68 -0.05
N VAL A 70 5.56 8.15 -1.17
CA VAL A 70 6.32 8.92 -2.15
C VAL A 70 5.39 9.40 -3.26
N SER A 71 4.64 8.48 -3.87
CA SER A 71 3.69 8.82 -4.91
C SER A 71 2.71 7.68 -5.12
N LEU A 72 1.64 7.98 -5.84
CA LEU A 72 0.67 6.95 -6.21
C LEU A 72 0.00 7.34 -7.52
N ALA A 73 -0.62 6.35 -8.17
CA ALA A 73 -1.41 6.59 -9.37
C ALA A 73 -2.71 5.82 -9.24
N GLY A 74 -3.83 6.54 -9.32
CA GLY A 74 -5.16 5.99 -9.17
C GLY A 74 -6.02 6.91 -8.33
N ASN A 75 -7.30 6.60 -8.25
CA ASN A 75 -8.20 7.30 -7.34
C ASN A 75 -8.04 6.73 -5.94
N VAL A 76 -8.19 7.56 -4.94
CA VAL A 76 -7.99 7.15 -3.55
C VAL A 76 -9.31 7.13 -2.80
N ASP A 77 -9.56 6.02 -2.10
CA ASP A 77 -10.67 5.91 -1.16
C ASP A 77 -10.07 5.55 0.19
N GLU A 78 -10.02 6.54 1.08
CA GLU A 78 -9.41 6.37 2.39
C GLU A 78 -10.46 6.46 3.49
N ASP A 79 -10.42 5.49 4.41
CA ASP A 79 -11.31 5.47 5.56
C ASP A 79 -10.47 5.10 6.78
N TYR A 80 -11.12 4.99 7.94
CA TYR A 80 -10.39 4.70 9.17
C TYR A 80 -9.80 3.29 9.19
N ASP A 81 -10.33 2.39 8.38
CA ASP A 81 -9.89 0.99 8.37
C ASP A 81 -9.25 0.54 7.06
N HIS A 82 -9.20 1.41 6.04
CA HIS A 82 -8.59 1.02 4.77
C HIS A 82 -8.11 2.20 3.94
N PHE A 83 -7.25 1.89 2.99
CA PHE A 83 -6.76 2.84 1.99
C PHE A 83 -6.77 2.07 0.67
N THR A 84 -7.60 2.49 -0.26
CA THR A 84 -7.75 1.79 -1.54
C THR A 84 -7.39 2.70 -2.69
N ILE A 85 -6.61 2.18 -3.64
CA ILE A 85 -6.27 2.90 -4.88
C ILE A 85 -6.91 2.12 -6.01
N TYR A 86 -7.64 2.80 -6.87
CA TYR A 86 -8.39 2.13 -7.94
C TYR A 86 -8.57 3.02 -9.15
N TRP A 87 -8.91 2.40 -10.27
CA TRP A 87 -9.32 3.12 -11.47
C TRP A 87 -10.78 2.80 -11.78
N ASP A 88 -11.53 3.84 -12.12
CA ASP A 88 -12.89 3.67 -12.64
C ASP A 88 -12.79 3.37 -14.13
N ASN A 89 -13.52 2.39 -14.58
CA ASN A 89 -13.60 2.07 -15.99
C ASN A 89 -15.02 2.19 -16.49
#